data_4ebb074eb68e24e563867d7d237f41f3
#
_entry.id   4ebb074eb68e24e563867d7d237f41f3
#
_cell.length_a   1.000
_cell.length_b   1.000
_cell.length_c   1.000
_cell.angle_alpha   90.00
_cell.angle_beta   90.00
_cell.angle_gamma   90.00
#
_symmetry.space_group_name_H-M   'P 1'
#
loop_
_entity.id
_entity.type
_entity.pdbx_description
1 polymer ?
#
loop_
_entity_poly.entity_id
_entity_poly.type
_entity_poly.pdbx_seq_one_letter_code
_entity_poly.pdbx_strand_id
1 'polypeptide(L)'
;MPSWNNLTSKVIQTVEADGILGLGKRGGRYLKKRFGALAKKESESVFKDVLFIDGCGTLLPHPSRYRVSHQREQLLSYGITSDQVYFADLDLKQIGWYNVFVFFRCPLNETTEKFVKLAKKYQKTVLYDIDDLVFDTKYTDTIPYVAALEKKEREAYDANVRAYGQLLDLCQGAVTTTGELSEALKLHVKEVCINRNRASEEMMQISETALNQKTEHKEVVRLGYFSGSITHNPDIEMLLPVLLKLMRQYKNLEFVSVGELEIPEELKEFADRIKILPFVDWKNLPKLISDVDINLAPLEDTVFNRAKSENKWVEASLVQVITVASNLGAFADTIENQKTGFLCKDLKEWEETLCALIEQPKLRKKTAMQAYQFCKEAYLTTYTGKTLADFIKSKRTKNVGILLPALNISGGIMVAMWHAVFLREAGFDVTILSENTTETLCVFENQNFPVIPLREGAVSGHFDKMIATMWVTVKW
;
A
#
# COMPACT_ATOMS: atom_id res chain seq x y z
N MET A 1 -10.69 28.55 6.14
CA MET A 1 -9.93 27.29 6.00
C MET A 1 -8.47 27.67 6.09
N PRO A 2 -7.64 27.09 6.95
CA PRO A 2 -6.21 27.41 6.98
C PRO A 2 -5.57 26.88 5.70
N SER A 3 -4.73 27.69 5.06
CA SER A 3 -3.99 27.35 3.84
C SER A 3 -3.08 26.14 4.10
N TRP A 4 -2.88 25.29 3.10
CA TRP A 4 -2.04 24.09 3.14
C TRP A 4 -0.58 24.39 3.52
N ASN A 5 -0.05 25.55 3.17
CA ASN A 5 1.27 26.02 3.63
C ASN A 5 1.39 26.11 5.16
N ASN A 6 0.28 26.29 5.88
CA ASN A 6 0.22 26.21 7.34
C ASN A 6 0.21 24.77 7.88
N LEU A 7 -0.17 23.77 7.09
CA LEU A 7 -0.16 22.37 7.51
C LEU A 7 1.22 21.72 7.30
N THR A 8 1.85 21.97 6.16
CA THR A 8 3.21 21.46 5.87
C THR A 8 4.24 22.09 6.81
N SER A 9 4.19 23.41 7.04
CA SER A 9 5.06 24.04 8.03
C SER A 9 4.80 23.56 9.47
N LYS A 10 3.55 23.24 9.84
CA LYS A 10 3.23 22.65 11.14
C LYS A 10 3.63 21.17 11.25
N VAL A 11 3.59 20.42 10.15
CA VAL A 11 4.10 19.06 10.09
C VAL A 11 5.61 19.06 10.26
N ILE A 12 6.32 19.92 9.53
CA ILE A 12 7.78 20.10 9.65
C ILE A 12 8.15 20.56 11.07
N GLN A 13 7.51 21.61 11.60
CA GLN A 13 7.77 22.09 12.98
C GLN A 13 7.45 21.05 14.06
N THR A 14 6.51 20.15 13.83
CA THR A 14 6.17 19.10 14.80
C THR A 14 7.13 17.93 14.71
N VAL A 15 7.65 17.63 13.51
CA VAL A 15 8.74 16.66 13.32
C VAL A 15 10.04 17.19 13.94
N GLU A 16 10.31 18.48 13.82
CA GLU A 16 11.46 19.16 14.43
C GLU A 16 11.40 19.20 15.96
N ALA A 17 10.22 19.42 16.55
CA ALA A 17 10.07 19.59 18.00
C ALA A 17 9.91 18.28 18.79
N ASP A 18 9.17 17.32 18.26
CA ASP A 18 8.71 16.13 19.02
C ASP A 18 9.00 14.80 18.28
N GLY A 19 9.66 14.84 17.11
CA GLY A 19 9.86 13.70 16.23
C GLY A 19 8.55 13.16 15.62
N ILE A 20 8.66 12.15 14.76
CA ILE A 20 7.48 11.51 14.11
C ILE A 20 6.51 10.92 15.13
N LEU A 21 6.99 10.50 16.31
CA LEU A 21 6.15 10.06 17.44
C LEU A 21 5.29 11.18 18.03
N GLY A 22 5.75 12.44 17.98
CA GLY A 22 4.98 13.61 18.40
C GLY A 22 3.82 13.93 17.45
N LEU A 23 4.01 13.74 16.16
CA LEU A 23 2.96 13.85 15.12
C LEU A 23 1.83 12.84 15.36
N GLY A 24 2.17 11.58 15.65
CA GLY A 24 1.19 10.54 15.97
C GLY A 24 0.35 10.87 17.21
N LYS A 25 0.97 11.42 18.26
CA LYS A 25 0.26 11.79 19.50
C LYS A 25 -0.64 13.04 19.34
N ARG A 26 -0.26 14.03 18.53
CA ARG A 26 -1.07 15.24 18.29
C ARG A 26 -2.15 15.04 17.24
N GLY A 27 -1.84 14.32 16.16
CA GLY A 27 -2.82 13.92 15.14
C GLY A 27 -3.89 12.99 15.72
N GLY A 28 -3.51 12.00 16.51
CA GLY A 28 -4.43 11.09 17.20
C GLY A 28 -5.37 11.80 18.17
N ARG A 29 -4.89 12.81 18.93
CA ARG A 29 -5.75 13.61 19.82
C ARG A 29 -6.73 14.52 19.04
N TYR A 30 -6.31 15.10 17.91
CA TYR A 30 -7.18 15.93 17.08
C TYR A 30 -8.27 15.10 16.39
N LEU A 31 -7.92 13.90 15.88
CA LEU A 31 -8.86 12.96 15.29
C LEU A 31 -9.80 12.35 16.32
N LYS A 32 -9.30 11.96 17.50
CA LYS A 32 -10.14 11.47 18.61
C LYS A 32 -11.19 12.50 19.04
N LYS A 33 -10.87 13.80 19.01
CA LYS A 33 -11.80 14.88 19.35
C LYS A 33 -12.84 15.16 18.25
N ARG A 34 -12.53 14.88 16.97
CA ARG A 34 -13.41 15.13 15.83
C ARG A 34 -14.25 13.92 15.40
N PHE A 35 -13.77 12.71 15.65
CA PHE A 35 -14.43 11.45 15.29
C PHE A 35 -14.85 10.60 16.50
N GLY A 36 -14.56 11.03 17.71
CA GLY A 36 -14.88 10.31 18.96
C GLY A 36 -16.36 10.20 19.31
N ALA A 37 -17.26 10.70 18.46
CA ALA A 37 -18.71 10.58 18.63
C ALA A 37 -19.38 9.52 17.73
N LEU A 38 -18.63 8.85 16.83
CA LEU A 38 -19.24 7.98 15.81
C LEU A 38 -18.83 6.50 15.85
N ALA A 39 -18.01 6.05 16.78
CA ALA A 39 -17.57 4.65 16.82
C ALA A 39 -17.40 4.07 18.22
N LYS A 40 -18.46 4.11 19.05
CA LYS A 40 -18.67 3.07 20.06
C LYS A 40 -19.76 2.12 19.59
N LYS A 41 -19.52 1.41 18.49
CA LYS A 41 -19.92 0.03 18.35
C LYS A 41 -18.70 -0.78 18.76
N GLU A 42 -18.76 -1.44 19.91
CA GLU A 42 -17.82 -2.51 20.22
C GLU A 42 -17.88 -3.47 19.04
N SER A 43 -16.83 -3.45 18.20
CA SER A 43 -16.70 -4.47 17.17
C SER A 43 -16.51 -5.77 17.91
N GLU A 44 -17.51 -6.64 17.80
CA GLU A 44 -17.41 -8.00 18.31
C GLU A 44 -16.12 -8.60 17.74
N SER A 45 -15.21 -9.02 18.64
CA SER A 45 -13.95 -9.62 18.24
C SER A 45 -14.24 -10.87 17.42
N VAL A 46 -13.92 -10.81 16.12
CA VAL A 46 -14.12 -11.88 15.16
C VAL A 46 -12.75 -12.39 14.77
N PHE A 47 -12.52 -13.70 14.86
CA PHE A 47 -11.30 -14.31 14.36
C PHE A 47 -11.27 -14.24 12.84
N LYS A 48 -10.17 -13.69 12.28
CA LYS A 48 -9.92 -13.54 10.85
C LYS A 48 -8.54 -14.08 10.46
N ASP A 49 -8.29 -14.18 9.16
CA ASP A 49 -7.04 -14.75 8.68
C ASP A 49 -5.85 -13.79 8.81
N VAL A 50 -6.04 -12.53 8.43
CA VAL A 50 -4.94 -11.55 8.29
C VAL A 50 -5.25 -10.24 9.00
N LEU A 51 -4.29 -9.70 9.75
CA LEU A 51 -4.28 -8.31 10.19
C LEU A 51 -3.20 -7.55 9.42
N PHE A 52 -3.60 -6.48 8.72
CA PHE A 52 -2.68 -5.49 8.17
C PHE A 52 -2.41 -4.41 9.21
N ILE A 53 -1.13 -4.19 9.51
CA ILE A 53 -0.65 -3.12 10.39
C ILE A 53 -0.10 -2.02 9.49
N ASP A 54 -0.83 -0.91 9.41
CA ASP A 54 -0.54 0.20 8.53
C ASP A 54 0.37 1.23 9.21
N GLY A 55 1.61 1.37 8.74
CA GLY A 55 2.57 2.34 9.25
C GLY A 55 2.37 3.77 8.73
N CYS A 56 1.61 3.94 7.65
CA CYS A 56 1.35 5.25 7.03
C CYS A 56 0.04 5.87 7.49
N GLY A 57 -1.02 5.09 7.60
CA GLY A 57 -2.34 5.52 8.03
C GLY A 57 -2.88 6.71 7.20
N THR A 58 -3.45 7.69 7.90
CA THR A 58 -3.99 8.91 7.28
C THR A 58 -2.94 9.96 6.91
N LEU A 59 -1.68 9.78 7.33
CA LEU A 59 -0.59 10.71 7.05
C LEU A 59 -0.12 10.58 5.59
N LEU A 60 -0.05 9.35 5.08
CA LEU A 60 0.28 9.04 3.69
C LEU A 60 -0.77 8.08 3.12
N PRO A 61 -1.96 8.56 2.76
CA PRO A 61 -3.09 7.70 2.40
C PRO A 61 -2.91 6.97 1.06
N HIS A 62 -2.08 7.48 0.15
CA HIS A 62 -1.89 6.87 -1.16
C HIS A 62 -1.22 5.50 -1.10
N PRO A 63 -0.06 5.33 -0.44
CA PRO A 63 0.55 4.01 -0.27
C PRO A 63 -0.37 3.03 0.49
N SER A 64 -0.97 3.48 1.60
CA SER A 64 -1.90 2.65 2.40
C SER A 64 -3.07 2.12 1.58
N ARG A 65 -3.62 2.93 0.68
CA ARG A 65 -4.70 2.51 -0.21
C ARG A 65 -4.28 1.28 -1.04
N TYR A 66 -3.15 1.35 -1.74
CA TYR A 66 -2.68 0.26 -2.59
C TYR A 66 -2.19 -0.94 -1.79
N ARG A 67 -1.43 -0.68 -0.71
CA ARG A 67 -0.72 -1.76 0.00
C ARG A 67 -1.52 -2.38 1.14
N VAL A 68 -2.56 -1.70 1.63
CA VAL A 68 -3.45 -2.25 2.68
C VAL A 68 -4.84 -2.47 2.12
N SER A 69 -5.56 -1.42 1.71
CA SER A 69 -6.97 -1.55 1.35
C SER A 69 -7.18 -2.42 0.11
N HIS A 70 -6.42 -2.21 -0.97
CA HIS A 70 -6.55 -2.99 -2.20
C HIS A 70 -6.06 -4.44 -2.03
N GLN A 71 -5.03 -4.69 -1.21
CA GLN A 71 -4.62 -6.07 -0.91
C GLN A 71 -5.69 -6.83 -0.11
N ARG A 72 -6.37 -6.16 0.82
CA ARG A 72 -7.50 -6.75 1.55
C ARG A 72 -8.63 -7.15 0.61
N GLU A 73 -8.94 -6.31 -0.39
CA GLU A 73 -9.93 -6.62 -1.43
C GLU A 73 -9.48 -7.81 -2.30
N GLN A 74 -8.19 -7.85 -2.70
CA GLN A 74 -7.59 -9.00 -3.39
C GLN A 74 -7.77 -10.30 -2.58
N LEU A 75 -7.44 -10.28 -1.29
CA LEU A 75 -7.53 -11.45 -0.42
C LEU A 75 -8.97 -11.91 -0.22
N LEU A 76 -9.90 -10.97 -0.06
CA LEU A 76 -11.33 -11.29 0.10
C LEU A 76 -11.87 -12.04 -1.12
N SER A 77 -11.45 -11.69 -2.34
CA SER A 77 -11.83 -12.39 -3.58
C SER A 77 -11.36 -13.85 -3.63
N TYR A 78 -10.40 -14.22 -2.77
CA TYR A 78 -9.89 -15.59 -2.60
C TYR A 78 -10.29 -16.22 -1.26
N GLY A 79 -11.32 -15.65 -0.61
CA GLY A 79 -11.90 -16.17 0.63
C GLY A 79 -11.03 -15.95 1.87
N ILE A 80 -9.99 -15.10 1.82
CA ILE A 80 -9.15 -14.78 2.97
C ILE A 80 -9.67 -13.51 3.63
N THR A 81 -10.11 -13.62 4.87
CA THR A 81 -10.67 -12.51 5.64
C THR A 81 -9.58 -11.67 6.28
N SER A 82 -9.78 -10.35 6.37
CA SER A 82 -8.76 -9.46 6.90
C SER A 82 -9.32 -8.20 7.56
N ASP A 83 -8.53 -7.63 8.46
CA ASP A 83 -8.72 -6.29 9.02
C ASP A 83 -7.48 -5.43 8.82
N GLN A 84 -7.58 -4.16 9.18
CA GLN A 84 -6.45 -3.25 9.26
C GLN A 84 -6.48 -2.47 10.57
N VAL A 85 -5.29 -2.12 11.06
CA VAL A 85 -5.08 -1.25 12.21
C VAL A 85 -3.94 -0.28 11.91
N TYR A 86 -4.05 0.95 12.38
CA TYR A 86 -2.91 1.85 12.36
C TYR A 86 -1.88 1.42 13.41
N PHE A 87 -0.59 1.43 13.06
CA PHE A 87 0.46 0.84 13.91
C PHE A 87 0.53 1.46 15.33
N ALA A 88 0.11 2.73 15.49
CA ALA A 88 0.06 3.38 16.80
C ALA A 88 -1.11 2.90 17.69
N ASP A 89 -2.11 2.25 17.09
CA ASP A 89 -3.26 1.66 17.79
C ASP A 89 -3.12 0.14 17.95
N LEU A 90 -1.93 -0.41 17.65
CA LEU A 90 -1.64 -1.84 17.74
C LEU A 90 -1.70 -2.30 19.20
N ASP A 91 -2.53 -3.33 19.47
CA ASP A 91 -2.69 -3.93 20.79
C ASP A 91 -2.24 -5.42 20.76
N LEU A 92 -1.45 -5.83 21.75
CA LEU A 92 -1.00 -7.22 21.89
C LEU A 92 -2.16 -8.24 21.97
N LYS A 93 -3.33 -7.82 22.43
CA LYS A 93 -4.53 -8.67 22.47
C LYS A 93 -4.97 -9.14 21.08
N GLN A 94 -4.68 -8.36 20.04
CA GLN A 94 -5.03 -8.69 18.65
C GLN A 94 -4.30 -9.92 18.14
N ILE A 95 -3.16 -10.30 18.75
CA ILE A 95 -2.38 -11.48 18.34
C ILE A 95 -3.23 -12.76 18.36
N GLY A 96 -4.18 -12.86 19.28
CA GLY A 96 -5.06 -14.02 19.38
C GLY A 96 -6.11 -14.14 18.28
N TRP A 97 -6.37 -13.06 17.55
CA TRP A 97 -7.54 -12.98 16.65
C TRP A 97 -7.18 -13.15 15.17
N TYR A 98 -5.91 -13.34 14.85
CA TYR A 98 -5.46 -13.49 13.46
C TYR A 98 -4.38 -14.58 13.36
N ASN A 99 -4.24 -15.15 12.16
CA ASN A 99 -3.20 -16.13 11.83
C ASN A 99 -1.93 -15.47 11.31
N VAL A 100 -2.10 -14.39 10.52
CA VAL A 100 -1.02 -13.73 9.79
C VAL A 100 -1.07 -12.23 10.06
N PHE A 101 0.10 -11.64 10.27
CA PHE A 101 0.28 -10.20 10.43
C PHE A 101 1.13 -9.65 9.30
N VAL A 102 0.67 -8.61 8.61
CA VAL A 102 1.39 -7.93 7.54
C VAL A 102 1.68 -6.50 7.97
N PHE A 103 2.94 -6.18 8.22
CA PHE A 103 3.39 -4.84 8.60
C PHE A 103 3.74 -4.04 7.36
N PHE A 104 2.94 -3.03 7.02
CA PHE A 104 3.22 -2.14 5.90
C PHE A 104 3.91 -0.87 6.38
N ARG A 105 5.16 -0.63 5.91
CA ARG A 105 6.00 0.54 6.27
C ARG A 105 5.99 0.86 7.77
N CYS A 106 6.00 -0.15 8.62
CA CYS A 106 6.05 0.04 10.08
C CYS A 106 7.49 0.11 10.56
N PRO A 107 7.85 1.06 11.44
CA PRO A 107 9.16 1.11 12.07
C PRO A 107 9.24 0.10 13.23
N LEU A 108 10.45 -0.39 13.50
CA LEU A 108 10.73 -1.07 14.75
C LEU A 108 10.67 -0.07 15.90
N ASN A 109 9.83 -0.35 16.87
CA ASN A 109 9.75 0.33 18.15
C ASN A 109 9.39 -0.67 19.26
N GLU A 110 9.30 -0.22 20.49
CA GLU A 110 9.02 -1.10 21.64
C GLU A 110 7.73 -1.91 21.46
N THR A 111 6.67 -1.31 20.93
CA THR A 111 5.38 -1.98 20.72
C THR A 111 5.44 -3.01 19.60
N THR A 112 5.97 -2.65 18.43
CA THR A 112 6.07 -3.55 17.28
C THR A 112 7.03 -4.70 17.56
N GLU A 113 8.13 -4.46 18.27
CA GLU A 113 9.06 -5.49 18.68
C GLU A 113 8.43 -6.52 19.63
N LYS A 114 7.74 -6.02 20.69
CA LYS A 114 7.00 -6.89 21.61
C LYS A 114 5.93 -7.69 20.90
N PHE A 115 5.20 -7.06 19.97
CA PHE A 115 4.17 -7.72 19.20
C PHE A 115 4.73 -8.86 18.34
N VAL A 116 5.80 -8.61 17.58
CA VAL A 116 6.44 -9.63 16.73
C VAL A 116 7.00 -10.78 17.56
N LYS A 117 7.68 -10.48 18.68
CA LYS A 117 8.20 -11.52 19.59
C LYS A 117 7.08 -12.40 20.14
N LEU A 118 5.97 -11.81 20.55
CA LEU A 118 4.84 -12.55 21.09
C LEU A 118 4.08 -13.32 19.99
N ALA A 119 3.90 -12.73 18.81
CA ALA A 119 3.31 -13.42 17.66
C ALA A 119 4.09 -14.69 17.30
N LYS A 120 5.42 -14.59 17.21
CA LYS A 120 6.31 -15.75 16.99
C LYS A 120 6.21 -16.79 18.09
N LYS A 121 6.10 -16.38 19.37
CA LYS A 121 5.89 -17.31 20.49
C LYS A 121 4.60 -18.11 20.33
N TYR A 122 3.57 -17.52 19.71
CA TYR A 122 2.30 -18.17 19.41
C TYR A 122 2.27 -18.90 18.08
N GLN A 123 3.43 -19.05 17.43
CA GLN A 123 3.56 -19.67 16.10
C GLN A 123 2.79 -18.93 15.00
N LYS A 124 2.51 -17.65 15.19
CA LYS A 124 1.85 -16.79 14.19
C LYS A 124 2.85 -16.37 13.11
N THR A 125 2.37 -16.19 11.90
CA THR A 125 3.17 -15.69 10.77
C THR A 125 3.23 -14.18 10.76
N VAL A 126 4.43 -13.63 10.60
CA VAL A 126 4.67 -12.18 10.50
C VAL A 126 5.38 -11.89 9.18
N LEU A 127 4.76 -11.06 8.35
CA LEU A 127 5.25 -10.61 7.05
C LEU A 127 5.47 -9.10 7.06
N TYR A 128 6.35 -8.62 6.19
CA TYR A 128 6.56 -7.20 5.96
C TYR A 128 6.10 -6.81 4.56
N ASP A 129 5.53 -5.63 4.39
CA ASP A 129 5.17 -5.07 3.09
C ASP A 129 5.84 -3.72 2.90
N ILE A 130 6.47 -3.51 1.75
CA ILE A 130 7.09 -2.25 1.41
C ILE A 130 7.12 -2.05 -0.11
N ASP A 131 6.87 -0.82 -0.55
CA ASP A 131 6.66 -0.44 -1.93
C ASP A 131 7.69 0.59 -2.46
N ASP A 132 8.70 0.96 -1.63
CA ASP A 132 9.81 1.82 -2.00
C ASP A 132 11.13 1.34 -1.36
N LEU A 133 12.29 1.80 -1.90
CA LEU A 133 13.63 1.52 -1.37
C LEU A 133 13.96 2.39 -0.14
N VAL A 134 13.13 2.29 0.91
CA VAL A 134 13.25 3.08 2.15
C VAL A 134 13.47 2.23 3.40
N PHE A 135 14.06 1.04 3.25
CA PHE A 135 14.35 0.11 4.34
C PHE A 135 15.84 -0.17 4.55
N ASP A 136 16.71 0.38 3.70
CA ASP A 136 18.17 0.26 3.83
C ASP A 136 18.80 1.60 3.46
N THR A 137 19.63 2.15 4.36
CA THR A 137 20.25 3.46 4.19
C THR A 137 21.27 3.54 3.03
N LYS A 138 21.70 2.41 2.48
CA LYS A 138 22.55 2.41 1.26
C LYS A 138 21.85 3.04 0.04
N TYR A 139 20.52 3.12 0.05
CA TYR A 139 19.75 3.73 -1.03
C TYR A 139 19.48 5.22 -0.82
N THR A 140 19.69 5.77 0.38
CA THR A 140 19.28 7.15 0.70
C THR A 140 20.04 8.21 -0.09
N ASP A 141 21.30 7.95 -0.45
CA ASP A 141 22.09 8.84 -1.30
C ASP A 141 21.67 8.81 -2.78
N THR A 142 20.91 7.80 -3.19
CA THR A 142 20.39 7.70 -4.56
C THR A 142 19.10 8.50 -4.76
N ILE A 143 18.59 9.14 -3.72
CA ILE A 143 17.39 9.99 -3.74
C ILE A 143 17.86 11.45 -3.66
N PRO A 144 17.82 12.23 -4.76
CA PRO A 144 18.41 13.57 -4.81
C PRO A 144 17.90 14.51 -3.70
N TYR A 145 16.61 14.50 -3.45
CA TYR A 145 16.01 15.28 -2.37
C TYR A 145 16.58 14.90 -0.99
N VAL A 146 16.74 13.62 -0.70
CA VAL A 146 17.28 13.12 0.58
C VAL A 146 18.77 13.42 0.71
N ALA A 147 19.52 13.32 -0.39
CA ALA A 147 20.93 13.67 -0.44
C ALA A 147 21.18 15.16 -0.16
N ALA A 148 20.22 16.03 -0.50
CA ALA A 148 20.28 17.47 -0.28
C ALA A 148 19.78 17.92 1.12
N LEU A 149 19.27 17.02 1.96
CA LEU A 149 18.79 17.36 3.30
C LEU A 149 19.91 17.85 4.21
N GLU A 150 19.58 18.80 5.06
CA GLU A 150 20.46 19.22 6.16
C GLU A 150 20.79 18.03 7.09
N LYS A 151 22.00 18.06 7.68
CA LYS A 151 22.52 16.92 8.46
C LYS A 151 21.52 16.34 9.47
N LYS A 152 20.82 17.20 10.22
CA LYS A 152 19.86 16.76 11.26
C LYS A 152 18.65 16.07 10.65
N GLU A 153 18.11 16.60 9.55
CA GLU A 153 16.97 16.02 8.83
C GLU A 153 17.36 14.69 8.19
N ARG A 154 18.57 14.65 7.61
CA ARG A 154 19.13 13.43 7.04
C ARG A 154 19.31 12.33 8.09
N GLU A 155 19.85 12.64 9.27
CA GLU A 155 20.00 11.69 10.38
C GLU A 155 18.63 11.15 10.84
N ALA A 156 17.60 12.00 10.91
CA ALA A 156 16.24 11.60 11.24
C ALA A 156 15.62 10.69 10.17
N TYR A 157 15.82 11.03 8.89
CA TYR A 157 15.38 10.20 7.77
C TYR A 157 16.02 8.81 7.80
N ASP A 158 17.35 8.76 7.93
CA ASP A 158 18.12 7.52 7.99
C ASP A 158 17.78 6.66 9.22
N ALA A 159 17.46 7.30 10.36
CA ALA A 159 16.99 6.58 11.55
C ALA A 159 15.66 5.87 11.29
N ASN A 160 14.76 6.52 10.55
CA ASN A 160 13.47 5.95 10.19
C ASN A 160 13.62 4.79 9.18
N VAL A 161 14.46 4.98 8.16
CA VAL A 161 14.81 3.93 7.19
C VAL A 161 15.40 2.70 7.90
N ARG A 162 16.34 2.90 8.84
CA ARG A 162 16.89 1.81 9.65
C ARG A 162 15.81 1.09 10.47
N ALA A 163 14.87 1.84 11.05
CA ALA A 163 13.79 1.24 11.84
C ALA A 163 12.86 0.37 10.99
N TYR A 164 12.62 0.72 9.73
CA TYR A 164 11.89 -0.13 8.78
C TYR A 164 12.66 -1.42 8.47
N GLY A 165 13.95 -1.33 8.15
CA GLY A 165 14.79 -2.49 7.88
C GLY A 165 14.90 -3.42 9.08
N GLN A 166 15.05 -2.89 10.28
CA GLN A 166 15.13 -3.68 11.51
C GLN A 166 13.84 -4.48 11.78
N LEU A 167 12.66 -3.92 11.49
CA LEU A 167 11.40 -4.68 11.63
C LEU A 167 11.27 -5.74 10.52
N LEU A 168 11.66 -5.39 9.29
CA LEU A 168 11.72 -6.32 8.16
C LEU A 168 12.59 -7.54 8.49
N ASP A 169 13.78 -7.36 9.09
CA ASP A 169 14.69 -8.44 9.48
C ASP A 169 14.07 -9.40 10.53
N LEU A 170 13.05 -8.96 11.25
CA LEU A 170 12.31 -9.81 12.18
C LEU A 170 11.19 -10.60 11.50
N CYS A 171 10.87 -10.38 10.23
CA CYS A 171 9.75 -11.02 9.54
C CYS A 171 10.17 -12.34 8.86
N GLN A 172 9.21 -13.23 8.59
CA GLN A 172 9.45 -14.52 7.93
C GLN A 172 9.46 -14.41 6.41
N GLY A 173 9.01 -13.29 5.86
CA GLY A 173 8.97 -13.01 4.43
C GLY A 173 8.46 -11.61 4.16
N ALA A 174 8.50 -11.20 2.90
CA ALA A 174 8.05 -9.88 2.50
C ALA A 174 7.11 -9.91 1.29
N VAL A 175 6.31 -8.86 1.18
CA VAL A 175 5.47 -8.55 0.00
C VAL A 175 5.94 -7.21 -0.55
N THR A 176 6.01 -7.10 -1.88
CA THR A 176 6.44 -5.86 -2.53
C THR A 176 5.78 -5.67 -3.89
N THR A 177 6.11 -4.57 -4.60
CA THR A 177 5.47 -4.19 -5.86
C THR A 177 6.24 -4.60 -7.11
N THR A 178 7.57 -4.61 -7.08
CA THR A 178 8.41 -4.72 -8.29
C THR A 178 9.52 -5.75 -8.14
N GLY A 179 10.10 -6.15 -9.27
CA GLY A 179 11.26 -7.05 -9.31
C GLY A 179 12.49 -6.45 -8.61
N GLU A 180 12.78 -5.17 -8.85
CA GLU A 180 13.90 -4.47 -8.21
C GLU A 180 13.79 -4.47 -6.68
N LEU A 181 12.61 -4.15 -6.15
CA LEU A 181 12.34 -4.23 -4.71
C LEU A 181 12.48 -5.66 -4.19
N SER A 182 12.01 -6.64 -4.95
CA SER A 182 12.14 -8.05 -4.57
C SER A 182 13.59 -8.47 -4.42
N GLU A 183 14.46 -8.10 -5.38
CA GLU A 183 15.89 -8.42 -5.29
C GLU A 183 16.56 -7.73 -4.10
N ALA A 184 16.20 -6.48 -3.82
CA ALA A 184 16.70 -5.77 -2.65
C ALA A 184 16.25 -6.41 -1.33
N LEU A 185 14.99 -6.85 -1.25
CA LEU A 185 14.39 -7.48 -0.05
C LEU A 185 14.94 -8.89 0.22
N LYS A 186 15.39 -9.63 -0.78
CA LYS A 186 16.01 -10.95 -0.62
C LYS A 186 17.31 -10.90 0.20
N LEU A 187 17.90 -9.74 0.41
CA LEU A 187 19.03 -9.55 1.31
C LEU A 187 18.63 -9.57 2.80
N HIS A 188 17.34 -9.36 3.09
CA HIS A 188 16.78 -9.29 4.44
C HIS A 188 15.95 -10.53 4.80
N VAL A 189 15.15 -11.04 3.85
CA VAL A 189 14.25 -12.17 4.05
C VAL A 189 14.42 -13.20 2.95
N LYS A 190 14.19 -14.49 3.27
CA LYS A 190 14.40 -15.59 2.32
C LYS A 190 13.39 -15.61 1.18
N GLU A 191 12.17 -15.16 1.43
CA GLU A 191 11.08 -15.26 0.49
C GLU A 191 10.35 -13.93 0.34
N VAL A 192 10.17 -13.52 -0.91
CA VAL A 192 9.51 -12.27 -1.28
C VAL A 192 8.43 -12.55 -2.30
N CYS A 193 7.23 -12.05 -2.05
CA CYS A 193 6.11 -12.07 -2.97
C CYS A 193 6.03 -10.75 -3.73
N ILE A 194 6.10 -10.78 -5.04
CA ILE A 194 5.80 -9.62 -5.88
C ILE A 194 4.28 -9.58 -6.07
N ASN A 195 3.63 -8.62 -5.40
CA ASN A 195 2.22 -8.28 -5.59
C ASN A 195 2.12 -6.82 -6.05
N ARG A 196 2.04 -6.61 -7.37
CA ARG A 196 1.95 -5.29 -8.00
C ARG A 196 0.74 -4.52 -7.49
N ASN A 197 0.80 -3.20 -7.51
CA ASN A 197 -0.34 -2.37 -7.20
C ASN A 197 -1.49 -2.62 -8.19
N ARG A 198 -2.70 -2.78 -7.66
CA ARG A 198 -3.90 -3.11 -8.44
C ARG A 198 -4.98 -2.07 -8.18
N ALA A 199 -5.84 -1.87 -9.15
CA ALA A 199 -6.98 -0.98 -8.99
C ALA A 199 -8.13 -1.69 -8.28
N SER A 200 -8.71 -1.05 -7.26
CA SER A 200 -9.90 -1.56 -6.57
C SER A 200 -11.16 -1.37 -7.41
N GLU A 201 -12.22 -2.08 -7.04
CA GLU A 201 -13.55 -1.88 -7.62
C GLU A 201 -14.02 -0.42 -7.45
N GLU A 202 -13.80 0.19 -6.27
CA GLU A 202 -14.14 1.60 -6.05
C GLU A 202 -13.37 2.52 -7.01
N MET A 203 -12.07 2.26 -7.21
CA MET A 203 -11.25 3.03 -8.14
C MET A 203 -11.76 2.89 -9.59
N MET A 204 -12.17 1.69 -10.00
CA MET A 204 -12.76 1.45 -11.31
C MET A 204 -14.07 2.22 -11.49
N GLN A 205 -14.98 2.17 -10.51
CA GLN A 205 -16.27 2.87 -10.56
C GLN A 205 -16.11 4.39 -10.65
N ILE A 206 -15.17 4.97 -9.88
CA ILE A 206 -14.85 6.39 -9.94
C ILE A 206 -14.27 6.75 -11.31
N SER A 207 -13.39 5.92 -11.86
CA SER A 207 -12.79 6.11 -13.18
C SER A 207 -13.83 6.03 -14.30
N GLU A 208 -14.76 5.09 -14.23
CA GLU A 208 -15.89 5.00 -15.20
C GLU A 208 -16.80 6.24 -15.11
N THR A 209 -17.03 6.76 -13.90
CA THR A 209 -17.80 8.00 -13.71
C THR A 209 -17.09 9.18 -14.36
N ALA A 210 -15.78 9.32 -14.16
CA ALA A 210 -14.97 10.36 -14.77
C ALA A 210 -14.96 10.23 -16.31
N LEU A 211 -14.85 9.02 -16.82
CA LEU A 211 -14.88 8.74 -18.25
C LEU A 211 -16.20 9.13 -18.91
N ASN A 212 -17.32 8.83 -18.25
CA ASN A 212 -18.66 9.23 -18.73
C ASN A 212 -18.88 10.75 -18.73
N GLN A 213 -18.11 11.50 -17.96
CA GLN A 213 -18.12 12.96 -17.87
C GLN A 213 -17.01 13.62 -18.70
N LYS A 214 -16.23 12.83 -19.44
CA LYS A 214 -15.10 13.32 -20.23
C LYS A 214 -15.57 14.28 -21.31
N THR A 215 -14.95 15.45 -21.38
CA THR A 215 -15.21 16.45 -22.43
C THR A 215 -14.12 16.31 -23.49
N GLU A 216 -14.52 16.14 -24.75
CA GLU A 216 -13.57 16.15 -25.86
C GLU A 216 -13.16 17.59 -26.24
N HIS A 217 -11.85 17.83 -26.23
CA HIS A 217 -11.26 19.09 -26.70
C HIS A 217 -10.78 18.90 -28.14
N LYS A 218 -11.56 19.38 -29.13
CA LYS A 218 -11.28 19.13 -30.56
C LYS A 218 -10.10 19.92 -31.11
N GLU A 219 -9.80 21.07 -30.52
CA GLU A 219 -8.80 22.02 -31.04
C GLU A 219 -7.49 22.07 -30.24
N VAL A 220 -7.51 21.58 -29.02
CA VAL A 220 -6.37 21.62 -28.07
C VAL A 220 -5.94 20.21 -27.72
N VAL A 221 -4.62 19.97 -27.67
CA VAL A 221 -4.04 18.74 -27.14
C VAL A 221 -3.42 19.03 -25.78
N ARG A 222 -3.74 18.23 -24.76
CA ARG A 222 -3.26 18.41 -23.40
C ARG A 222 -2.30 17.31 -23.00
N LEU A 223 -1.09 17.71 -22.62
CA LEU A 223 -0.14 16.85 -21.92
C LEU A 223 -0.35 16.98 -20.41
N GLY A 224 -0.57 15.89 -19.73
CA GLY A 224 -0.78 15.86 -18.27
C GLY A 224 0.42 15.26 -17.53
N TYR A 225 0.83 15.91 -16.46
CA TYR A 225 1.80 15.36 -15.51
C TYR A 225 1.20 15.35 -14.09
N PHE A 226 1.12 14.17 -13.50
CA PHE A 226 0.48 13.97 -12.20
C PHE A 226 1.54 13.55 -11.18
N SER A 227 1.91 14.46 -10.27
CA SER A 227 2.95 14.25 -9.27
C SER A 227 2.38 14.26 -7.85
N GLY A 228 2.80 13.26 -7.05
CA GLY A 228 2.42 13.18 -5.64
C GLY A 228 3.31 14.01 -4.70
N SER A 229 4.51 14.43 -5.14
CA SER A 229 5.45 15.18 -4.32
C SER A 229 6.52 15.88 -5.16
N ILE A 230 7.18 16.90 -4.57
CA ILE A 230 8.32 17.61 -5.17
C ILE A 230 9.54 16.73 -5.47
N THR A 231 9.64 15.55 -4.86
CA THR A 231 10.72 14.59 -5.12
C THR A 231 10.77 14.09 -6.56
N HIS A 232 9.69 14.34 -7.34
CA HIS A 232 9.59 13.99 -8.75
C HIS A 232 9.90 15.14 -9.72
N ASN A 233 10.36 16.30 -9.23
CA ASN A 233 10.74 17.40 -10.11
C ASN A 233 11.84 17.03 -11.10
N PRO A 234 12.93 16.30 -10.71
CA PRO A 234 13.93 15.85 -11.66
C PRO A 234 13.39 15.00 -12.81
N ASP A 235 12.37 14.18 -12.53
CA ASP A 235 11.75 13.31 -13.54
C ASP A 235 11.12 14.11 -14.69
N ILE A 236 10.44 15.22 -14.42
CA ILE A 236 9.85 16.07 -15.47
C ILE A 236 10.86 17.04 -16.05
N GLU A 237 11.84 17.50 -15.28
CA GLU A 237 12.91 18.36 -15.75
C GLU A 237 13.74 17.70 -16.86
N MET A 238 13.92 16.38 -16.79
CA MET A 238 14.52 15.59 -17.86
C MET A 238 13.84 15.83 -19.21
N LEU A 239 12.51 16.04 -19.24
CA LEU A 239 11.76 16.28 -20.47
C LEU A 239 11.72 17.74 -20.92
N LEU A 240 12.29 18.66 -20.16
CA LEU A 240 12.22 20.10 -20.44
C LEU A 240 12.62 20.47 -21.88
N PRO A 241 13.73 19.94 -22.45
CA PRO A 241 14.10 20.24 -23.83
C PRO A 241 13.04 19.84 -24.84
N VAL A 242 12.37 18.68 -24.62
CA VAL A 242 11.31 18.18 -25.50
C VAL A 242 10.05 19.03 -25.34
N LEU A 243 9.64 19.34 -24.11
CA LEU A 243 8.47 20.16 -23.82
C LEU A 243 8.60 21.56 -24.47
N LEU A 244 9.74 22.22 -24.30
CA LEU A 244 10.00 23.52 -24.93
C LEU A 244 9.88 23.46 -26.44
N LYS A 245 10.44 22.46 -27.08
CA LYS A 245 10.37 22.27 -28.53
C LYS A 245 8.92 22.06 -28.99
N LEU A 246 8.18 21.16 -28.33
CA LEU A 246 6.79 20.88 -28.64
C LEU A 246 5.89 22.11 -28.44
N MET A 247 6.06 22.84 -27.34
CA MET A 247 5.26 24.05 -27.04
C MET A 247 5.51 25.18 -28.05
N ARG A 248 6.74 25.26 -28.64
CA ARG A 248 7.06 26.19 -29.74
C ARG A 248 6.45 25.75 -31.05
N GLN A 249 6.48 24.44 -31.36
CA GLN A 249 6.02 23.86 -32.61
C GLN A 249 4.47 23.83 -32.70
N TYR A 250 3.81 23.41 -31.61
CA TYR A 250 2.35 23.22 -31.60
C TYR A 250 1.67 24.32 -30.77
N LYS A 251 1.04 25.29 -31.42
CA LYS A 251 0.38 26.41 -30.75
C LYS A 251 -0.88 26.01 -29.98
N ASN A 252 -1.47 24.88 -30.34
CA ASN A 252 -2.65 24.28 -29.69
C ASN A 252 -2.28 23.24 -28.60
N LEU A 253 -1.01 23.20 -28.15
CA LEU A 253 -0.56 22.33 -27.07
C LEU A 253 -0.69 23.04 -25.73
N GLU A 254 -1.36 22.40 -24.76
CA GLU A 254 -1.39 22.81 -23.35
C GLU A 254 -0.63 21.80 -22.48
N PHE A 255 0.02 22.28 -21.42
CA PHE A 255 0.61 21.46 -20.37
C PHE A 255 -0.15 21.62 -19.07
N VAL A 256 -0.59 20.51 -18.49
CA VAL A 256 -1.35 20.45 -17.23
C VAL A 256 -0.56 19.69 -16.20
N SER A 257 -0.16 20.34 -15.12
CA SER A 257 0.45 19.69 -13.97
C SER A 257 -0.52 19.64 -12.81
N VAL A 258 -0.59 18.49 -12.12
CA VAL A 258 -1.39 18.31 -10.91
C VAL A 258 -0.46 17.86 -9.78
N GLY A 259 -0.51 18.57 -8.66
CA GLY A 259 0.33 18.32 -7.50
C GLY A 259 1.41 19.36 -7.31
N GLU A 260 2.47 18.99 -6.61
CA GLU A 260 3.58 19.88 -6.29
C GLU A 260 4.65 19.80 -7.41
N LEU A 261 4.63 20.77 -8.31
CA LEU A 261 5.65 20.97 -9.34
C LEU A 261 6.10 22.42 -9.34
N GLU A 262 7.39 22.62 -9.23
CA GLU A 262 8.03 23.90 -9.54
C GLU A 262 8.20 24.00 -11.04
N ILE A 263 7.55 25.00 -11.65
CA ILE A 263 7.65 25.21 -13.10
C ILE A 263 9.04 25.78 -13.43
N PRO A 264 9.85 25.12 -14.26
CA PRO A 264 11.11 25.65 -14.75
C PRO A 264 10.93 27.03 -15.38
N GLU A 265 11.92 27.93 -15.16
CA GLU A 265 11.90 29.31 -15.65
C GLU A 265 11.67 29.38 -17.17
N GLU A 266 12.26 28.43 -17.89
CA GLU A 266 12.18 28.33 -19.36
C GLU A 266 10.77 28.09 -19.88
N LEU A 267 9.90 27.46 -19.09
CA LEU A 267 8.51 27.22 -19.45
C LEU A 267 7.61 28.43 -19.22
N LYS A 268 8.08 29.48 -18.53
CA LYS A 268 7.29 30.70 -18.26
C LYS A 268 6.91 31.46 -19.54
N GLU A 269 7.66 31.29 -20.64
CA GLU A 269 7.29 31.86 -21.94
C GLU A 269 5.94 31.33 -22.46
N PHE A 270 5.43 30.20 -21.91
CA PHE A 270 4.17 29.56 -22.28
C PHE A 270 3.13 29.60 -21.17
N ALA A 271 3.22 30.55 -20.23
CA ALA A 271 2.35 30.61 -19.05
C ALA A 271 0.85 30.64 -19.37
N ASP A 272 0.47 31.16 -20.52
CA ASP A 272 -0.91 31.17 -21.06
C ASP A 272 -1.44 29.79 -21.42
N ARG A 273 -0.56 28.82 -21.64
CA ARG A 273 -0.85 27.43 -22.03
C ARG A 273 -0.44 26.40 -20.98
N ILE A 274 -0.04 26.84 -19.80
CA ILE A 274 0.34 25.98 -18.68
C ILE A 274 -0.69 26.12 -17.56
N LYS A 275 -1.21 25.00 -17.09
CA LYS A 275 -2.15 24.93 -15.97
C LYS A 275 -1.53 24.14 -14.83
N ILE A 276 -1.42 24.76 -13.65
CA ILE A 276 -0.96 24.12 -12.44
C ILE A 276 -2.16 23.97 -11.52
N LEU A 277 -2.49 22.75 -11.17
CA LEU A 277 -3.57 22.41 -10.26
C LEU A 277 -2.99 21.84 -8.97
N PRO A 278 -3.59 22.17 -7.81
CA PRO A 278 -3.11 21.67 -6.54
C PRO A 278 -3.29 20.15 -6.45
N PHE A 279 -2.57 19.53 -5.51
CA PHE A 279 -2.80 18.16 -5.13
C PHE A 279 -4.26 17.93 -4.72
N VAL A 280 -4.86 16.83 -5.19
CA VAL A 280 -6.27 16.48 -4.93
C VAL A 280 -6.38 15.14 -4.23
N ASP A 281 -7.51 14.93 -3.57
CA ASP A 281 -7.87 13.59 -3.09
C ASP A 281 -7.92 12.60 -4.29
N TRP A 282 -7.50 11.38 -4.07
CA TRP A 282 -7.41 10.36 -5.10
C TRP A 282 -8.74 10.08 -5.82
N LYS A 283 -9.88 10.31 -5.16
CA LYS A 283 -11.22 10.17 -5.77
C LYS A 283 -11.51 11.22 -6.84
N ASN A 284 -10.83 12.37 -6.78
CA ASN A 284 -10.95 13.44 -7.76
C ASN A 284 -9.89 13.32 -8.88
N LEU A 285 -8.82 12.54 -8.66
CA LEU A 285 -7.73 12.41 -9.61
C LEU A 285 -8.17 11.83 -10.98
N PRO A 286 -9.02 10.79 -11.05
CA PRO A 286 -9.49 10.24 -12.33
C PRO A 286 -10.15 11.28 -13.22
N LYS A 287 -10.90 12.25 -12.64
CA LYS A 287 -11.52 13.35 -13.41
C LYS A 287 -10.46 14.25 -14.03
N LEU A 288 -9.42 14.63 -13.28
CA LEU A 288 -8.33 15.47 -13.79
C LEU A 288 -7.50 14.74 -14.86
N ILE A 289 -7.24 13.45 -14.67
CA ILE A 289 -6.55 12.65 -15.68
C ILE A 289 -7.42 12.53 -16.94
N SER A 290 -8.73 12.35 -16.81
CA SER A 290 -9.63 12.23 -17.97
C SER A 290 -9.69 13.49 -18.84
N ASP A 291 -9.33 14.66 -18.30
CA ASP A 291 -9.35 15.95 -18.98
C ASP A 291 -8.07 16.23 -19.80
N VAL A 292 -7.09 15.31 -19.80
CA VAL A 292 -5.90 15.40 -20.66
C VAL A 292 -5.93 14.35 -21.77
N ASP A 293 -5.11 14.56 -22.81
CA ASP A 293 -5.01 13.65 -23.95
C ASP A 293 -3.89 12.63 -23.83
N ILE A 294 -2.78 13.03 -23.21
CA ILE A 294 -1.56 12.24 -23.06
C ILE A 294 -1.07 12.40 -21.62
N ASN A 295 -0.91 11.30 -20.92
CA ASN A 295 -0.30 11.25 -19.60
C ASN A 295 1.21 11.04 -19.72
N LEU A 296 2.00 11.91 -19.11
CA LEU A 296 3.44 11.80 -19.05
C LEU A 296 3.88 11.10 -17.78
N ALA A 297 4.69 10.06 -17.92
CA ALA A 297 5.26 9.30 -16.81
C ALA A 297 6.79 9.15 -16.96
N PRO A 298 7.53 10.28 -17.02
CA PRO A 298 8.98 10.25 -17.05
C PRO A 298 9.54 9.76 -15.72
N LEU A 299 10.66 9.06 -15.79
CA LEU A 299 11.51 8.67 -14.67
C LEU A 299 12.97 8.79 -15.12
N GLU A 300 13.80 9.48 -14.34
CA GLU A 300 15.24 9.40 -14.48
C GLU A 300 15.73 7.98 -14.18
N ASP A 301 16.78 7.54 -14.87
CA ASP A 301 17.36 6.22 -14.66
C ASP A 301 18.22 6.18 -13.39
N THR A 302 17.56 6.04 -12.25
CA THR A 302 18.19 5.85 -10.94
C THR A 302 17.76 4.53 -10.33
N VAL A 303 18.55 3.98 -9.40
CA VAL A 303 18.21 2.76 -8.66
C VAL A 303 16.86 2.92 -7.96
N PHE A 304 16.60 4.09 -7.38
CA PHE A 304 15.33 4.38 -6.70
C PHE A 304 14.15 4.39 -7.67
N ASN A 305 14.28 5.01 -8.84
CA ASN A 305 13.20 5.08 -9.83
C ASN A 305 12.94 3.75 -10.54
N ARG A 306 13.95 2.89 -10.71
CA ARG A 306 13.76 1.51 -11.21
C ARG A 306 12.84 0.68 -10.31
N ALA A 307 12.80 0.99 -9.02
CA ALA A 307 11.95 0.33 -8.04
C ALA A 307 10.50 0.85 -8.00
N LYS A 308 10.19 1.97 -8.68
CA LYS A 308 8.84 2.58 -8.70
C LYS A 308 7.81 1.69 -9.39
N SER A 309 6.57 1.76 -8.90
CA SER A 309 5.43 1.07 -9.48
C SER A 309 4.82 1.82 -10.67
N GLU A 310 4.02 1.10 -11.45
CA GLU A 310 3.35 1.57 -12.66
C GLU A 310 2.03 2.33 -12.43
N ASN A 311 1.77 2.86 -11.25
CA ASN A 311 0.50 3.48 -10.86
C ASN A 311 0.02 4.55 -11.83
N LYS A 312 0.90 5.46 -12.30
CA LYS A 312 0.56 6.53 -13.25
C LYS A 312 -0.04 5.98 -14.55
N TRP A 313 0.46 4.83 -15.02
CA TRP A 313 -0.07 4.18 -16.21
C TRP A 313 -1.42 3.52 -15.94
N VAL A 314 -1.59 2.83 -14.80
CA VAL A 314 -2.87 2.21 -14.43
C VAL A 314 -3.95 3.27 -14.29
N GLU A 315 -3.69 4.33 -13.54
CA GLU A 315 -4.64 5.43 -13.28
C GLU A 315 -5.09 6.12 -14.57
N ALA A 316 -4.17 6.38 -15.50
CA ALA A 316 -4.48 6.96 -16.80
C ALA A 316 -5.25 5.98 -17.72
N SER A 317 -4.86 4.71 -17.70
CA SER A 317 -5.51 3.68 -18.51
C SER A 317 -6.98 3.51 -18.15
N LEU A 318 -7.32 3.56 -16.85
CA LEU A 318 -8.71 3.42 -16.37
C LEU A 318 -9.65 4.55 -16.84
N VAL A 319 -9.11 5.69 -17.24
CA VAL A 319 -9.89 6.82 -17.82
C VAL A 319 -9.62 7.04 -19.30
N GLN A 320 -9.11 6.01 -19.99
CA GLN A 320 -8.81 6.03 -21.42
C GLN A 320 -7.93 7.22 -21.84
N VAL A 321 -6.83 7.43 -21.09
CA VAL A 321 -5.77 8.37 -21.41
C VAL A 321 -4.50 7.60 -21.68
N ILE A 322 -3.87 7.88 -22.84
CA ILE A 322 -2.65 7.18 -23.23
C ILE A 322 -1.47 7.66 -22.39
N THR A 323 -0.63 6.72 -21.93
CA THR A 323 0.61 7.03 -21.21
C THR A 323 1.81 6.91 -22.10
N VAL A 324 2.68 7.92 -22.05
CA VAL A 324 4.07 7.87 -22.51
C VAL A 324 4.96 7.82 -21.28
N ALA A 325 5.79 6.82 -21.18
CA ALA A 325 6.61 6.54 -19.99
C ALA A 325 8.08 6.28 -20.36
N SER A 326 8.99 6.50 -19.40
CA SER A 326 10.37 6.03 -19.51
C SER A 326 10.39 4.50 -19.63
N ASN A 327 11.23 3.96 -20.53
CA ASN A 327 11.43 2.51 -20.67
C ASN A 327 12.28 1.98 -19.52
N LEU A 328 11.70 1.97 -18.30
CA LEU A 328 12.41 1.72 -17.06
C LEU A 328 11.52 0.99 -16.04
N GLY A 329 12.12 0.07 -15.27
CA GLY A 329 11.48 -0.59 -14.12
C GLY A 329 10.11 -1.17 -14.46
N ALA A 330 9.12 -0.91 -13.58
CA ALA A 330 7.79 -1.47 -13.73
C ALA A 330 7.05 -1.03 -15.00
N PHE A 331 7.35 0.15 -15.56
CA PHE A 331 6.79 0.55 -16.84
C PHE A 331 7.27 -0.37 -17.97
N ALA A 332 8.57 -0.64 -18.03
CA ALA A 332 9.16 -1.54 -19.03
C ALA A 332 8.63 -2.97 -18.90
N ASP A 333 8.37 -3.43 -17.67
CA ASP A 333 7.83 -4.77 -17.40
C ASP A 333 6.36 -4.94 -17.81
N THR A 334 5.58 -3.84 -17.84
CA THR A 334 4.13 -3.91 -17.83
C THR A 334 3.50 -3.34 -19.09
N ILE A 335 4.07 -2.26 -19.63
CA ILE A 335 3.54 -1.61 -20.83
C ILE A 335 3.98 -2.38 -22.07
N GLU A 336 3.03 -2.87 -22.83
CA GLU A 336 3.27 -3.37 -24.17
C GLU A 336 3.40 -2.18 -25.11
N ASN A 337 4.65 -1.86 -25.51
CA ASN A 337 4.98 -0.66 -26.29
C ASN A 337 4.13 -0.54 -27.55
N GLN A 338 3.58 0.63 -27.83
CA GLN A 338 2.70 0.99 -28.94
C GLN A 338 1.32 0.27 -28.93
N LYS A 339 1.02 -0.51 -27.90
CA LYS A 339 -0.25 -1.20 -27.75
C LYS A 339 -1.01 -0.79 -26.49
N THR A 340 -0.39 -0.85 -25.33
CA THR A 340 -1.02 -0.41 -24.07
C THR A 340 -0.40 0.87 -23.49
N GLY A 341 0.54 1.47 -24.19
CA GLY A 341 1.26 2.69 -23.86
C GLY A 341 2.45 2.86 -24.79
N PHE A 342 3.25 3.88 -24.53
CA PHE A 342 4.49 4.13 -25.25
C PHE A 342 5.65 4.18 -24.26
N LEU A 343 6.75 3.51 -24.63
CA LEU A 343 7.98 3.46 -23.86
C LEU A 343 9.08 4.19 -24.62
N CYS A 344 9.74 5.14 -23.96
CA CYS A 344 10.81 5.96 -24.53
C CYS A 344 12.10 5.76 -23.74
N LYS A 345 13.22 5.55 -24.44
CA LYS A 345 14.56 5.34 -23.85
C LYS A 345 15.35 6.62 -23.72
N ASP A 346 15.15 7.57 -24.63
CA ASP A 346 15.88 8.81 -24.71
C ASP A 346 14.99 9.98 -25.17
N LEU A 347 15.51 11.20 -25.12
CA LEU A 347 14.78 12.41 -25.48
C LEU A 347 14.32 12.41 -26.96
N LYS A 348 15.03 11.73 -27.85
CA LYS A 348 14.64 11.63 -29.25
C LYS A 348 13.39 10.76 -29.40
N GLU A 349 13.35 9.60 -28.75
CA GLU A 349 12.17 8.73 -28.74
C GLU A 349 10.97 9.44 -28.08
N TRP A 350 11.20 10.22 -27.01
CA TRP A 350 10.16 11.03 -26.39
C TRP A 350 9.58 12.06 -27.38
N GLU A 351 10.46 12.81 -28.08
CA GLU A 351 10.03 13.80 -29.05
C GLU A 351 9.23 13.16 -30.19
N GLU A 352 9.79 12.13 -30.83
CA GLU A 352 9.16 11.44 -31.97
C GLU A 352 7.78 10.86 -31.58
N THR A 353 7.69 10.24 -30.40
CA THR A 353 6.46 9.66 -29.85
C THR A 353 5.42 10.74 -29.59
N LEU A 354 5.79 11.81 -28.89
CA LEU A 354 4.86 12.89 -28.57
C LEU A 354 4.39 13.64 -29.82
N CYS A 355 5.26 13.92 -30.80
CA CYS A 355 4.86 14.46 -32.10
C CYS A 355 3.81 13.58 -32.78
N ALA A 356 4.08 12.27 -32.89
CA ALA A 356 3.15 11.32 -33.49
C ALA A 356 1.81 11.29 -32.77
N LEU A 357 1.79 11.32 -31.44
CA LEU A 357 0.57 11.32 -30.67
C LEU A 357 -0.19 12.65 -30.71
N ILE A 358 0.49 13.79 -30.82
CA ILE A 358 -0.13 15.11 -31.00
C ILE A 358 -0.86 15.14 -32.33
N GLU A 359 -0.23 14.68 -33.41
CA GLU A 359 -0.74 14.73 -34.77
C GLU A 359 -1.77 13.65 -35.11
N GLN A 360 -1.78 12.52 -34.38
CA GLN A 360 -2.60 11.37 -34.71
C GLN A 360 -3.63 11.03 -33.59
N PRO A 361 -4.77 11.74 -33.53
CA PRO A 361 -5.78 11.50 -32.48
C PRO A 361 -6.39 10.09 -32.53
N LYS A 362 -6.42 9.47 -33.72
CA LYS A 362 -6.87 8.07 -33.86
C LYS A 362 -5.93 7.08 -33.18
N LEU A 363 -4.61 7.31 -33.28
CA LEU A 363 -3.60 6.50 -32.62
C LEU A 363 -3.74 6.62 -31.10
N ARG A 364 -3.86 7.85 -30.56
CA ARG A 364 -4.10 8.10 -29.12
C ARG A 364 -5.30 7.31 -28.63
N LYS A 365 -6.48 7.49 -29.27
CA LYS A 365 -7.74 6.83 -28.88
C LYS A 365 -7.65 5.31 -28.94
N LYS A 366 -7.06 4.77 -30.01
CA LYS A 366 -6.89 3.31 -30.17
C LYS A 366 -6.05 2.72 -29.04
N THR A 367 -4.86 3.27 -28.80
CA THR A 367 -3.92 2.74 -27.80
C THR A 367 -4.45 2.95 -26.39
N ALA A 368 -5.09 4.09 -26.09
CA ALA A 368 -5.76 4.33 -24.81
C ALA A 368 -6.88 3.32 -24.52
N MET A 369 -7.69 2.97 -25.54
CA MET A 369 -8.73 1.95 -25.40
C MET A 369 -8.14 0.56 -25.14
N GLN A 370 -7.04 0.21 -25.81
CA GLN A 370 -6.35 -1.06 -25.58
C GLN A 370 -5.77 -1.14 -24.16
N ALA A 371 -5.18 -0.05 -23.65
CA ALA A 371 -4.69 0.03 -22.27
C ALA A 371 -5.84 -0.09 -21.26
N TYR A 372 -6.95 0.61 -21.48
CA TYR A 372 -8.16 0.51 -20.66
C TYR A 372 -8.67 -0.93 -20.58
N GLN A 373 -8.83 -1.58 -21.73
CA GLN A 373 -9.32 -2.96 -21.77
C GLN A 373 -8.38 -3.92 -21.03
N PHE A 374 -7.09 -3.78 -21.28
CA PHE A 374 -6.08 -4.59 -20.58
C PHE A 374 -6.14 -4.39 -19.06
N CYS A 375 -6.20 -3.13 -18.59
CA CYS A 375 -6.27 -2.86 -17.15
C CYS A 375 -7.57 -3.39 -16.52
N LYS A 376 -8.69 -3.25 -17.22
CA LYS A 376 -10.00 -3.76 -16.78
C LYS A 376 -10.02 -5.28 -16.64
N GLU A 377 -9.31 -6.00 -17.50
CA GLU A 377 -9.27 -7.47 -17.50
C GLU A 377 -8.17 -8.06 -16.59
N ALA A 378 -7.04 -7.38 -16.44
CA ALA A 378 -5.85 -7.96 -15.82
C ALA A 378 -5.30 -7.17 -14.62
N TYR A 379 -5.85 -6.00 -14.30
CA TYR A 379 -5.30 -5.13 -13.24
C TYR A 379 -6.26 -4.85 -12.08
N LEU A 380 -7.46 -5.42 -12.07
CA LEU A 380 -8.37 -5.26 -10.94
C LEU A 380 -8.02 -6.21 -9.79
N THR A 381 -8.22 -5.74 -8.58
CA THR A 381 -8.02 -6.50 -7.32
C THR A 381 -8.78 -7.82 -7.31
N THR A 382 -10.01 -7.83 -7.84
CA THR A 382 -10.89 -9.01 -7.87
C THR A 382 -10.35 -10.18 -8.71
N TYR A 383 -9.43 -9.93 -9.66
CA TYR A 383 -8.88 -10.98 -10.53
C TYR A 383 -7.42 -11.33 -10.23
N THR A 384 -6.72 -10.50 -9.46
CA THR A 384 -5.25 -10.53 -9.39
C THR A 384 -4.70 -10.97 -8.03
N GLY A 385 -5.54 -11.33 -7.09
CA GLY A 385 -5.13 -11.68 -5.72
C GLY A 385 -4.50 -13.07 -5.54
N LYS A 386 -4.49 -13.94 -6.58
CA LYS A 386 -4.07 -15.32 -6.44
C LYS A 386 -2.66 -15.48 -5.88
N THR A 387 -1.69 -14.77 -6.44
CA THR A 387 -0.29 -14.86 -6.02
C THR A 387 -0.11 -14.47 -4.55
N LEU A 388 -0.74 -13.38 -4.12
CA LEU A 388 -0.73 -12.95 -2.72
C LEU A 388 -1.42 -13.95 -1.81
N ALA A 389 -2.60 -14.45 -2.21
CA ALA A 389 -3.35 -15.43 -1.44
C ALA A 389 -2.59 -16.74 -1.27
N ASP A 390 -1.96 -17.24 -2.34
CA ASP A 390 -1.14 -18.46 -2.31
C ASP A 390 0.10 -18.26 -1.44
N PHE A 391 0.75 -17.09 -1.52
CA PHE A 391 1.89 -16.76 -0.67
C PHE A 391 1.50 -16.74 0.80
N ILE A 392 0.43 -16.04 1.19
CA ILE A 392 -0.06 -16.00 2.57
C ILE A 392 -0.41 -17.40 3.06
N LYS A 393 -1.11 -18.21 2.26
CA LYS A 393 -1.43 -19.60 2.61
C LYS A 393 -0.18 -20.46 2.80
N SER A 394 0.84 -20.27 1.96
CA SER A 394 2.10 -21.01 2.05
C SER A 394 2.93 -20.66 3.28
N LYS A 395 2.81 -19.41 3.77
CA LYS A 395 3.55 -18.91 4.95
C LYS A 395 2.79 -19.11 6.25
N ARG A 396 1.47 -19.20 6.19
CA ARG A 396 0.64 -19.39 7.36
C ARG A 396 1.01 -20.70 8.09
N THR A 397 1.34 -20.60 9.37
CA THR A 397 1.49 -21.77 10.23
C THR A 397 0.15 -22.52 10.29
N LYS A 398 0.20 -23.85 10.24
CA LYS A 398 -1.00 -24.67 10.42
C LYS A 398 -1.64 -24.36 11.76
N ASN A 399 -2.92 -24.00 11.74
CA ASN A 399 -3.65 -23.60 12.93
C ASN A 399 -4.71 -24.62 13.37
N VAL A 400 -4.82 -24.73 14.69
CA VAL A 400 -5.75 -25.67 15.34
C VAL A 400 -6.61 -24.89 16.34
N GLY A 401 -7.92 -24.99 16.15
CA GLY A 401 -8.91 -24.51 17.12
C GLY A 401 -9.30 -25.62 18.09
N ILE A 402 -9.24 -25.37 19.40
CA ILE A 402 -9.72 -26.30 20.42
C ILE A 402 -10.97 -25.70 21.08
N LEU A 403 -12.09 -26.39 20.95
CA LEU A 403 -13.38 -25.96 21.43
C LEU A 403 -13.61 -26.49 22.85
N LEU A 404 -13.76 -25.56 23.80
CA LEU A 404 -14.02 -25.84 25.20
C LEU A 404 -15.37 -25.26 25.64
N PRO A 405 -16.18 -25.96 26.45
CA PRO A 405 -17.42 -25.41 27.00
C PRO A 405 -17.17 -24.30 28.03
N ALA A 406 -16.07 -24.38 28.75
CA ALA A 406 -15.62 -23.41 29.77
C ALA A 406 -14.12 -23.50 29.99
N LEU A 407 -13.56 -22.53 30.72
CA LEU A 407 -12.15 -22.51 31.12
C LEU A 407 -11.96 -22.85 32.61
N ASN A 408 -12.82 -23.68 33.19
CA ASN A 408 -12.73 -24.12 34.57
C ASN A 408 -11.73 -25.28 34.76
N ILE A 409 -11.30 -25.50 36.00
CA ILE A 409 -10.41 -26.62 36.34
C ILE A 409 -11.24 -27.89 36.43
N SER A 410 -11.15 -28.73 35.41
CA SER A 410 -11.70 -30.09 35.38
C SER A 410 -10.75 -31.04 34.65
N GLY A 411 -10.85 -32.34 34.89
CA GLY A 411 -9.98 -33.33 34.28
C GLY A 411 -9.95 -33.27 32.76
N GLY A 412 -11.11 -33.13 32.12
CA GLY A 412 -11.23 -33.04 30.66
C GLY A 412 -10.62 -31.75 30.09
N ILE A 413 -10.86 -30.61 30.73
CA ILE A 413 -10.25 -29.32 30.33
C ILE A 413 -8.75 -29.34 30.47
N MET A 414 -8.22 -29.91 31.60
CA MET A 414 -6.79 -30.07 31.82
C MET A 414 -6.11 -30.92 30.73
N VAL A 415 -6.73 -32.02 30.33
CA VAL A 415 -6.21 -32.88 29.22
C VAL A 415 -6.22 -32.10 27.91
N ALA A 416 -7.29 -31.38 27.58
CA ALA A 416 -7.36 -30.58 26.36
C ALA A 416 -6.33 -29.46 26.33
N MET A 417 -6.06 -28.82 27.45
CA MET A 417 -5.03 -27.78 27.57
C MET A 417 -3.60 -28.34 27.44
N TRP A 418 -3.32 -29.55 27.96
CA TRP A 418 -2.06 -30.23 27.70
C TRP A 418 -1.89 -30.57 26.23
N HIS A 419 -2.94 -31.01 25.53
CA HIS A 419 -2.88 -31.20 24.07
C HIS A 419 -2.59 -29.89 23.36
N ALA A 420 -3.17 -28.74 23.81
CA ALA A 420 -2.85 -27.43 23.28
C ALA A 420 -1.34 -27.09 23.43
N VAL A 421 -0.75 -27.40 24.59
CA VAL A 421 0.69 -27.22 24.83
C VAL A 421 1.51 -28.06 23.86
N PHE A 422 1.25 -29.36 23.77
CA PHE A 422 1.98 -30.26 22.89
C PHE A 422 1.84 -29.91 21.41
N LEU A 423 0.67 -29.50 20.96
CA LEU A 423 0.46 -29.03 19.58
C LEU A 423 1.29 -27.77 19.29
N ARG A 424 1.34 -26.81 20.22
CA ARG A 424 2.16 -25.60 20.05
C ARG A 424 3.66 -25.92 20.06
N GLU A 425 4.12 -26.83 20.94
CA GLU A 425 5.50 -27.30 20.96
C GLU A 425 5.87 -28.04 19.67
N ALA A 426 4.90 -28.71 19.05
CA ALA A 426 5.03 -29.31 17.72
C ALA A 426 4.96 -28.30 16.56
N GLY A 427 4.87 -27.00 16.85
CA GLY A 427 4.93 -25.92 15.84
C GLY A 427 3.58 -25.51 15.26
N PHE A 428 2.44 -25.91 15.85
CA PHE A 428 1.13 -25.44 15.43
C PHE A 428 0.74 -24.11 16.08
N ASP A 429 0.02 -23.27 15.34
CA ASP A 429 -0.71 -22.13 15.88
C ASP A 429 -1.99 -22.65 16.57
N VAL A 430 -2.06 -22.49 17.88
CA VAL A 430 -3.18 -23.04 18.67
C VAL A 430 -4.01 -21.93 19.28
N THR A 431 -5.31 -21.96 19.00
CA THR A 431 -6.31 -21.02 19.54
C THR A 431 -7.37 -21.80 20.32
N ILE A 432 -7.69 -21.32 21.51
CA ILE A 432 -8.78 -21.85 22.33
C ILE A 432 -10.07 -21.08 22.00
N LEU A 433 -11.15 -21.81 21.77
CA LEU A 433 -12.48 -21.24 21.60
C LEU A 433 -13.35 -21.74 22.76
N SER A 434 -13.94 -20.82 23.54
CA SER A 434 -14.72 -21.17 24.73
C SER A 434 -16.05 -20.42 24.79
N GLU A 435 -17.13 -21.14 25.17
CA GLU A 435 -18.45 -20.52 25.43
C GLU A 435 -18.39 -19.59 26.64
N ASN A 436 -17.59 -19.92 27.65
CA ASN A 436 -17.33 -19.06 28.82
C ASN A 436 -15.88 -18.62 28.86
N THR A 437 -15.65 -17.33 28.68
CA THR A 437 -14.30 -16.71 28.69
C THR A 437 -13.99 -15.98 29.99
N THR A 438 -14.88 -16.00 30.98
CA THR A 438 -14.72 -15.25 32.24
C THR A 438 -13.88 -16.01 33.26
N GLU A 439 -13.68 -17.31 33.10
CA GLU A 439 -12.86 -18.13 33.98
C GLU A 439 -11.42 -18.19 33.48
N THR A 440 -10.45 -18.12 34.38
CA THR A 440 -9.02 -18.17 34.04
C THR A 440 -8.45 -19.50 34.50
N LEU A 441 -7.78 -20.23 33.59
CA LEU A 441 -7.02 -21.43 33.93
C LEU A 441 -5.65 -21.05 34.52
N CYS A 442 -5.61 -20.73 35.82
CA CYS A 442 -4.38 -20.29 36.50
C CYS A 442 -3.18 -21.24 36.29
N VAL A 443 -3.41 -22.53 36.12
CA VAL A 443 -2.39 -23.55 35.86
C VAL A 443 -1.64 -23.34 34.56
N PHE A 444 -2.29 -22.67 33.57
CA PHE A 444 -1.73 -22.39 32.24
C PHE A 444 -1.44 -20.91 31.99
N GLU A 445 -1.43 -20.05 33.01
CA GLU A 445 -1.16 -18.61 32.89
C GLU A 445 0.15 -18.31 32.13
N ASN A 446 1.20 -19.08 32.42
CA ASN A 446 2.49 -18.95 31.74
C ASN A 446 2.50 -19.43 30.28
N GLN A 447 1.46 -20.15 29.86
CA GLN A 447 1.33 -20.68 28.51
C GLN A 447 0.64 -19.69 27.56
N ASN A 448 -0.20 -18.79 28.07
CA ASN A 448 -0.84 -17.67 27.38
C ASN A 448 -1.41 -18.06 25.99
N PHE A 449 -2.40 -18.96 25.96
CA PHE A 449 -3.09 -19.28 24.74
C PHE A 449 -4.07 -18.16 24.39
N PRO A 450 -4.20 -17.80 23.09
CA PRO A 450 -5.31 -16.95 22.64
C PRO A 450 -6.66 -17.63 22.95
N VAL A 451 -7.57 -16.88 23.52
CA VAL A 451 -8.94 -17.34 23.81
C VAL A 451 -9.94 -16.49 23.05
N ILE A 452 -10.80 -17.14 22.27
CA ILE A 452 -11.84 -16.50 21.48
C ILE A 452 -13.21 -16.97 22.03
N PRO A 453 -14.18 -16.07 22.15
CA PRO A 453 -15.53 -16.46 22.53
C PRO A 453 -16.16 -17.36 21.47
N LEU A 454 -16.65 -18.54 21.87
CA LEU A 454 -17.34 -19.49 21.01
C LEU A 454 -18.81 -19.07 20.91
N ARG A 455 -19.14 -18.34 19.87
CA ARG A 455 -20.50 -17.85 19.55
C ARG A 455 -20.66 -17.69 18.06
N GLU A 456 -21.89 -17.63 17.58
CA GLU A 456 -22.18 -17.37 16.17
C GLU A 456 -21.53 -16.05 15.70
N GLY A 457 -20.90 -16.07 14.54
CA GLY A 457 -20.20 -14.93 13.96
C GLY A 457 -18.84 -14.59 14.58
N ALA A 458 -18.38 -15.28 15.63
CA ALA A 458 -17.08 -15.01 16.25
C ALA A 458 -15.89 -15.45 15.42
N VAL A 459 -16.10 -16.32 14.43
CA VAL A 459 -15.06 -16.86 13.55
C VAL A 459 -15.45 -16.62 12.08
N SER A 460 -14.64 -15.89 11.35
CA SER A 460 -14.74 -15.74 9.90
C SER A 460 -13.44 -16.11 9.17
N GLY A 461 -12.36 -16.34 9.92
CA GLY A 461 -11.08 -16.88 9.42
C GLY A 461 -11.08 -18.40 9.37
N HIS A 462 -9.98 -18.96 8.87
CA HIS A 462 -9.85 -20.40 8.63
C HIS A 462 -9.04 -21.08 9.73
N PHE A 463 -9.52 -22.26 10.16
CA PHE A 463 -8.76 -23.24 10.92
C PHE A 463 -8.46 -24.47 10.06
N ASP A 464 -7.24 -24.98 10.11
CA ASP A 464 -6.87 -26.24 9.42
C ASP A 464 -7.54 -27.45 10.09
N LYS A 465 -7.68 -27.39 11.43
CA LYS A 465 -8.37 -28.37 12.23
C LYS A 465 -9.14 -27.71 13.38
N MET A 466 -10.30 -28.27 13.68
CA MET A 466 -11.08 -27.95 14.86
C MET A 466 -11.22 -29.21 15.70
N ILE A 467 -10.96 -29.10 17.01
CA ILE A 467 -11.04 -30.20 17.96
C ILE A 467 -12.15 -29.89 18.95
N ALA A 468 -13.30 -30.58 18.81
CA ALA A 468 -14.36 -30.51 19.78
C ALA A 468 -14.04 -31.47 20.95
N THR A 469 -13.95 -30.94 22.16
CA THR A 469 -13.51 -31.73 23.32
C THR A 469 -14.67 -32.37 24.10
N MET A 470 -15.90 -31.89 23.84
CA MET A 470 -17.11 -32.41 24.46
C MET A 470 -18.26 -32.42 23.42
N TRP A 471 -19.25 -33.30 23.61
CA TRP A 471 -20.38 -33.41 22.69
C TRP A 471 -21.17 -32.09 22.55
N VAL A 472 -21.22 -31.25 23.58
CA VAL A 472 -21.85 -29.92 23.53
C VAL A 472 -21.13 -28.93 22.60
N THR A 473 -19.83 -29.11 22.34
CA THR A 473 -19.07 -28.25 21.46
C THR A 473 -19.08 -28.73 20.00
N VAL A 474 -19.63 -29.90 19.69
CA VAL A 474 -19.74 -30.43 18.30
C VAL A 474 -20.75 -29.65 17.46
N LYS A 475 -21.66 -28.91 18.07
CA LYS A 475 -22.63 -28.06 17.37
C LYS A 475 -22.01 -26.84 16.65
N TRP A 476 -20.80 -26.46 17.03
CA TRP A 476 -20.05 -25.36 16.46
C TRP A 476 -19.14 -25.82 15.29
#